data_1ff217eda218db8090f0ed969dffd8a5
#
_entry.id   1ff217eda218db8090f0ed969dffd8a5
#
_cell.length_a   1.000
_cell.length_b   1.000
_cell.length_c   1.000
_cell.angle_alpha   90.00
_cell.angle_beta   90.00
_cell.angle_gamma   90.00
#
_symmetry.space_group_name_H-M   'P 1'
#
loop_
_entity.id
_entity.type
_entity.pdbx_description
1 polymer ?
#
loop_
_entity_poly.entity_id
_entity_poly.type
_entity_poly.pdbx_seq_one_letter_code
_entity_poly.pdbx_strand_id
1 'polypeptide(L)'
;IVLFIQFGFAQKSSYSPYSYFGVGETNFSATADNKMMGGNTAYVDSVSVNLNVPASLSKLKFVNYSVGVNLKNNRYSTQDNNAKTTTASLNYLSVSIPTKRLGFNFGLKPNTSVGYLLESVDETTDPVSTNRYNGDGGINSAFLGIGFELFKNFGLGISSSYSFGNLNHYHSKILTDVELYTRVSSESSLSGLSYNFSAVFQQKFRNNIKIYSSYVYQPESSLTSKNSQSIRTLKLDGSFGGDTENINLSLTGMDETKFTIPSFSSFGLGFGLDKKWFVGLNFKSVQGNGYRNEFMSLDNVNFNQHNIYSVGGFYLPKFDSFTNFFDRVTYRAGFKY
;
A
#
# COMPACT_ATOMS: atom_id res chain seq x y z
N ILE A 1 27.02 5.11 24.84
CA ILE A 1 26.00 4.51 23.96
C ILE A 1 26.61 4.49 22.56
N VAL A 2 27.10 3.32 22.13
CA VAL A 2 27.62 3.13 20.75
C VAL A 2 26.45 2.75 19.86
N LEU A 3 26.04 3.67 18.99
CA LEU A 3 25.02 3.44 17.98
C LEU A 3 25.66 2.61 16.85
N PHE A 4 25.45 1.30 16.82
CA PHE A 4 25.77 0.48 15.67
C PHE A 4 24.79 0.83 14.54
N ILE A 5 25.21 1.72 13.64
CA ILE A 5 24.53 1.90 12.36
C ILE A 5 24.92 0.69 11.49
N GLN A 6 24.11 -0.33 11.53
CA GLN A 6 24.15 -1.37 10.51
C GLN A 6 23.62 -0.76 9.23
N PHE A 7 24.46 -0.61 8.23
CA PHE A 7 24.02 -0.39 6.84
C PHE A 7 23.23 -1.65 6.43
N GLY A 8 21.94 -1.62 6.68
CA GLY A 8 21.03 -2.63 6.15
C GLY A 8 21.04 -2.52 4.64
N PHE A 9 21.46 -3.57 3.97
CA PHE A 9 21.15 -3.74 2.55
C PHE A 9 19.66 -3.52 2.39
N ALA A 10 19.27 -2.66 1.44
CA ALA A 10 17.86 -2.38 1.17
C ALA A 10 17.18 -3.70 0.83
N GLN A 11 16.50 -4.30 1.81
CA GLN A 11 15.75 -5.54 1.60
C GLN A 11 14.60 -5.21 0.67
N LYS A 12 14.40 -6.05 -0.36
CA LYS A 12 13.25 -5.92 -1.24
C LYS A 12 11.99 -5.92 -0.38
N SER A 13 11.15 -4.91 -0.53
CA SER A 13 9.93 -4.71 0.27
C SER A 13 8.80 -5.67 -0.12
N SER A 14 8.92 -6.34 -1.27
CA SER A 14 8.04 -7.41 -1.73
C SER A 14 8.86 -8.52 -2.39
N TYR A 15 8.36 -9.74 -2.31
CA TYR A 15 8.82 -10.88 -3.10
C TYR A 15 7.58 -11.70 -3.47
N SER A 16 6.90 -11.27 -4.53
CA SER A 16 5.63 -11.85 -4.96
C SER A 16 5.56 -11.91 -6.48
N PRO A 17 5.29 -13.09 -7.07
CA PRO A 17 5.07 -13.22 -8.52
C PRO A 17 3.97 -12.30 -9.04
N TYR A 18 2.95 -12.03 -8.21
CA TYR A 18 1.83 -11.17 -8.56
C TYR A 18 2.23 -9.69 -8.68
N SER A 19 3.38 -9.29 -8.13
CA SER A 19 3.89 -7.93 -8.27
C SER A 19 4.46 -7.61 -9.67
N TYR A 20 4.46 -8.59 -10.57
CA TYR A 20 4.75 -8.41 -12.00
C TYR A 20 3.71 -7.52 -12.69
N PHE A 21 2.46 -7.53 -12.22
CA PHE A 21 1.37 -6.82 -12.87
C PHE A 21 1.23 -5.38 -12.37
N GLY A 22 1.12 -4.45 -13.31
CA GLY A 22 0.87 -3.03 -13.05
C GLY A 22 1.97 -2.36 -12.22
N VAL A 23 1.60 -1.79 -11.09
CA VAL A 23 2.52 -1.08 -10.15
C VAL A 23 2.99 -1.94 -8.99
N GLY A 24 2.78 -3.25 -9.08
CA GLY A 24 3.12 -4.19 -8.05
C GLY A 24 2.02 -4.43 -7.01
N GLU A 25 2.40 -5.05 -5.92
CA GLU A 25 1.49 -5.40 -4.84
C GLU A 25 1.12 -4.16 -4.02
N THR A 26 -0.18 -3.90 -3.87
CA THR A 26 -0.68 -2.78 -3.07
C THR A 26 -0.49 -3.04 -1.58
N ASN A 27 0.08 -2.07 -0.87
CA ASN A 27 0.22 -2.14 0.57
C ASN A 27 -1.06 -1.65 1.26
N PHE A 28 -1.52 -2.43 2.23
CA PHE A 28 -2.63 -2.03 3.09
C PHE A 28 -2.11 -1.04 4.14
N SER A 29 -2.15 0.25 3.80
CA SER A 29 -1.68 1.33 4.66
C SER A 29 -2.73 1.66 5.72
N ALA A 30 -2.68 0.96 6.85
CA ALA A 30 -3.49 1.25 8.02
C ALA A 30 -2.63 1.12 9.28
N THR A 31 -2.99 1.83 10.35
CA THR A 31 -2.37 1.61 11.65
C THR A 31 -2.58 0.16 12.11
N ALA A 32 -1.69 -0.35 12.94
CA ALA A 32 -1.77 -1.72 13.44
C ALA A 32 -3.14 -2.01 14.07
N ASP A 33 -3.64 -1.09 14.89
CA ASP A 33 -4.94 -1.18 15.53
C ASP A 33 -6.08 -1.33 14.52
N ASN A 34 -6.06 -0.52 13.47
CA ASN A 34 -7.08 -0.54 12.43
C ASN A 34 -6.96 -1.79 11.56
N LYS A 35 -5.73 -2.19 11.24
CA LYS A 35 -5.46 -3.41 10.45
C LYS A 35 -5.99 -4.66 11.15
N MET A 36 -5.81 -4.76 12.47
CA MET A 36 -6.36 -5.87 13.28
C MET A 36 -7.89 -5.89 13.32
N MET A 37 -8.55 -4.78 13.06
CA MET A 37 -10.01 -4.67 12.94
C MET A 37 -10.50 -4.75 11.48
N GLY A 38 -9.76 -5.41 10.58
CA GLY A 38 -10.12 -5.57 9.17
C GLY A 38 -10.04 -4.28 8.35
N GLY A 39 -9.39 -3.22 8.86
CA GLY A 39 -9.33 -1.92 8.22
C GLY A 39 -10.61 -1.10 8.34
N ASN A 40 -11.36 -1.28 9.38
CA ASN A 40 -12.63 -0.59 9.63
C ASN A 40 -12.42 0.94 9.64
N THR A 41 -13.25 1.66 8.88
CA THR A 41 -13.18 3.13 8.76
C THR A 41 -14.09 3.85 9.75
N ALA A 42 -15.06 3.17 10.35
CA ALA A 42 -16.06 3.79 11.22
C ALA A 42 -15.51 4.15 12.60
N TYR A 43 -14.60 3.31 13.15
CA TYR A 43 -14.07 3.55 14.49
C TYR A 43 -13.14 4.76 14.52
N VAL A 44 -13.48 5.69 15.38
CA VAL A 44 -12.70 6.91 15.63
C VAL A 44 -12.67 7.15 17.13
N ASP A 45 -11.49 7.33 17.69
CA ASP A 45 -11.27 7.65 19.09
C ASP A 45 -10.41 8.91 19.28
N SER A 46 -10.06 9.20 20.53
CA SER A 46 -9.27 10.37 20.91
C SER A 46 -7.76 10.10 20.98
N VAL A 47 -7.33 8.88 20.79
CA VAL A 47 -5.94 8.42 21.00
C VAL A 47 -5.34 7.88 19.72
N SER A 48 -6.08 7.04 18.99
CA SER A 48 -5.59 6.36 17.79
C SER A 48 -5.96 7.13 16.53
N VAL A 49 -5.05 7.13 15.56
CA VAL A 49 -5.26 7.77 14.25
C VAL A 49 -5.65 6.72 13.22
N ASN A 50 -6.68 7.02 12.44
CA ASN A 50 -7.02 6.25 11.26
C ASN A 50 -6.47 6.95 10.01
N LEU A 51 -5.35 6.45 9.46
CA LEU A 51 -4.67 7.04 8.31
C LEU A 51 -5.52 7.08 7.03
N ASN A 52 -6.56 6.25 6.96
CA ASN A 52 -7.46 6.21 5.81
C ASN A 52 -8.66 7.16 5.96
N VAL A 53 -8.86 7.74 7.14
CA VAL A 53 -10.00 8.60 7.47
C VAL A 53 -9.49 9.91 8.07
N PRO A 54 -9.08 10.90 7.24
CA PRO A 54 -8.57 12.17 7.75
C PRO A 54 -9.55 12.91 8.68
N ALA A 55 -10.87 12.72 8.53
CA ALA A 55 -11.86 13.26 9.45
C ALA A 55 -11.70 12.75 10.90
N SER A 56 -11.04 11.59 11.11
CA SER A 56 -10.76 11.05 12.45
C SER A 56 -9.89 11.99 13.29
N LEU A 57 -9.07 12.81 12.64
CA LEU A 57 -8.20 13.80 13.29
C LEU A 57 -9.00 14.85 14.07
N SER A 58 -10.25 15.12 13.68
CA SER A 58 -11.15 16.04 14.38
C SER A 58 -11.48 15.59 15.81
N LYS A 59 -11.31 14.31 16.12
CA LYS A 59 -11.61 13.72 17.44
C LYS A 59 -10.37 13.43 18.27
N LEU A 60 -9.18 13.58 17.69
CA LEU A 60 -7.92 13.35 18.38
C LEU A 60 -7.71 14.37 19.51
N LYS A 61 -7.22 13.89 20.67
CA LYS A 61 -6.95 14.74 21.85
C LYS A 61 -5.50 14.76 22.26
N PHE A 62 -4.71 13.80 21.81
CA PHE A 62 -3.31 13.66 22.15
C PHE A 62 -2.44 13.68 20.91
N VAL A 63 -1.24 14.25 21.05
CA VAL A 63 -0.21 14.11 20.00
C VAL A 63 0.11 12.63 19.87
N ASN A 64 0.11 12.14 18.64
CA ASN A 64 0.35 10.74 18.34
C ASN A 64 1.55 10.60 17.40
N TYR A 65 2.55 9.84 17.82
CA TYR A 65 3.67 9.41 17.00
C TYR A 65 3.50 7.92 16.72
N SER A 66 3.36 7.55 15.47
CA SER A 66 3.11 6.17 15.07
C SER A 66 4.10 5.71 14.03
N VAL A 67 4.69 4.53 14.28
CA VAL A 67 5.54 3.82 13.32
C VAL A 67 5.00 2.40 13.18
N GLY A 68 4.80 1.97 11.96
CA GLY A 68 4.37 0.61 11.67
C GLY A 68 5.39 -0.13 10.83
N VAL A 69 5.70 -1.36 11.21
CA VAL A 69 6.52 -2.29 10.43
C VAL A 69 5.64 -3.48 10.04
N ASN A 70 5.80 -3.95 8.84
CA ASN A 70 5.10 -5.12 8.33
C ASN A 70 6.09 -6.24 8.05
N LEU A 71 5.79 -7.42 8.60
CA LEU A 71 6.50 -8.66 8.31
C LEU A 71 5.55 -9.55 7.51
N LYS A 72 5.94 -9.92 6.30
CA LYS A 72 5.18 -10.83 5.45
C LYS A 72 5.96 -12.12 5.29
N ASN A 73 5.31 -13.24 5.61
CA ASN A 73 5.80 -14.58 5.33
C ASN A 73 4.91 -15.17 4.22
N ASN A 74 5.45 -15.29 3.03
CA ASN A 74 4.74 -15.87 1.90
C ASN A 74 5.24 -17.29 1.66
N ARG A 75 4.30 -18.17 1.36
CA ARG A 75 4.58 -19.53 0.89
C ARG A 75 3.95 -19.70 -0.48
N TYR A 76 4.77 -19.97 -1.45
CA TYR A 76 4.36 -20.27 -2.82
C TYR A 76 4.50 -21.77 -3.03
N SER A 77 3.48 -22.40 -3.59
CA SER A 77 3.46 -23.83 -3.85
C SER A 77 2.98 -24.07 -5.27
N THR A 78 3.73 -24.82 -6.03
CA THR A 78 3.33 -25.40 -7.31
C THR A 78 3.20 -26.93 -7.13
N GLN A 79 2.85 -27.66 -8.18
CA GLN A 79 2.77 -29.13 -8.10
C GLN A 79 4.12 -29.76 -7.70
N ASP A 80 5.23 -29.17 -8.17
CA ASP A 80 6.57 -29.78 -8.02
C ASP A 80 7.49 -29.01 -7.06
N ASN A 81 7.18 -27.73 -6.75
CA ASN A 81 8.08 -26.86 -6.00
C ASN A 81 7.37 -26.05 -4.91
N ASN A 82 8.11 -25.81 -3.83
CA ASN A 82 7.68 -24.95 -2.73
C ASN A 82 8.75 -23.88 -2.44
N ALA A 83 8.34 -22.63 -2.35
CA ALA A 83 9.20 -21.53 -1.95
C ALA A 83 8.62 -20.77 -0.75
N LYS A 84 9.49 -20.35 0.16
CA LYS A 84 9.12 -19.49 1.29
C LYS A 84 9.92 -18.21 1.20
N THR A 85 9.25 -17.09 1.37
CA THR A 85 9.91 -15.78 1.41
C THR A 85 9.45 -15.00 2.63
N THR A 86 10.40 -14.32 3.27
CA THR A 86 10.11 -13.40 4.38
C THR A 86 10.57 -12.02 3.97
N THR A 87 9.68 -11.06 4.03
CA THR A 87 9.98 -9.66 3.75
C THR A 87 9.61 -8.79 4.95
N ALA A 88 10.47 -7.82 5.26
CA ALA A 88 10.23 -6.80 6.25
C ALA A 88 10.17 -5.43 5.57
N SER A 89 9.15 -4.64 5.87
CA SER A 89 8.99 -3.31 5.28
C SER A 89 8.40 -2.32 6.27
N LEU A 90 8.78 -1.05 6.14
CA LEU A 90 8.07 0.04 6.79
C LEU A 90 6.64 0.08 6.25
N ASN A 91 5.64 0.17 7.12
CA ASN A 91 4.24 0.28 6.71
C ASN A 91 3.74 1.74 6.74
N TYR A 92 4.17 2.50 7.73
CA TYR A 92 3.92 3.93 7.85
C TYR A 92 4.80 4.56 8.91
N LEU A 93 5.03 5.85 8.73
CA LEU A 93 5.53 6.77 9.74
C LEU A 93 4.57 7.95 9.78
N SER A 94 4.02 8.30 10.94
CA SER A 94 2.97 9.30 11.07
C SER A 94 3.10 10.09 12.36
N VAL A 95 2.92 11.39 12.25
CA VAL A 95 2.81 12.32 13.37
C VAL A 95 1.48 13.03 13.28
N SER A 96 0.71 13.04 14.36
CA SER A 96 -0.60 13.69 14.41
C SER A 96 -0.66 14.65 15.58
N ILE A 97 -1.11 15.86 15.31
CA ILE A 97 -1.14 16.97 16.25
C ILE A 97 -2.56 17.50 16.36
N PRO A 98 -3.24 17.29 17.49
CA PRO A 98 -4.56 17.86 17.72
C PRO A 98 -4.48 19.34 18.13
N THR A 99 -5.47 20.09 17.71
CA THR A 99 -5.81 21.40 18.26
C THR A 99 -7.26 21.37 18.75
N LYS A 100 -7.81 22.51 19.20
CA LYS A 100 -9.18 22.54 19.79
C LYS A 100 -10.28 22.00 18.85
N ARG A 101 -10.23 22.35 17.55
CA ARG A 101 -11.23 21.94 16.53
C ARG A 101 -10.61 21.33 15.29
N LEU A 102 -9.29 21.43 15.15
CA LEU A 102 -8.54 20.92 14.02
C LEU A 102 -7.56 19.84 14.52
N GLY A 103 -7.34 18.85 13.70
CA GLY A 103 -6.23 17.93 13.85
C GLY A 103 -5.43 17.87 12.57
N PHE A 104 -4.12 17.79 12.70
CA PHE A 104 -3.18 17.68 11.60
C PHE A 104 -2.50 16.34 11.66
N ASN A 105 -2.20 15.77 10.50
CA ASN A 105 -1.43 14.54 10.38
C ASN A 105 -0.50 14.66 9.19
N PHE A 106 0.74 14.23 9.36
CA PHE A 106 1.70 14.14 8.27
C PHE A 106 2.61 12.92 8.45
N GLY A 107 3.14 12.44 7.35
CA GLY A 107 3.98 11.26 7.41
C GLY A 107 4.34 10.68 6.05
N LEU A 108 4.85 9.46 6.11
CA LEU A 108 5.27 8.67 4.96
C LEU A 108 4.61 7.30 5.01
N LYS A 109 4.20 6.79 3.86
CA LYS A 109 3.68 5.42 3.71
C LYS A 109 4.03 4.84 2.35
N PRO A 110 4.42 3.57 2.26
CA PRO A 110 4.51 2.87 0.99
C PRO A 110 3.10 2.55 0.49
N ASN A 111 2.82 2.83 -0.79
CA ASN A 111 1.55 2.49 -1.43
C ASN A 111 1.62 1.14 -2.13
N THR A 112 2.71 0.93 -2.89
CA THR A 112 2.93 -0.33 -3.62
C THR A 112 4.37 -0.79 -3.49
N SER A 113 4.59 -2.06 -3.78
CA SER A 113 5.94 -2.63 -3.86
C SER A 113 6.02 -3.66 -4.98
N VAL A 114 7.10 -3.59 -5.74
CA VAL A 114 7.47 -4.55 -6.79
C VAL A 114 8.66 -5.37 -6.31
N GLY A 115 8.57 -6.68 -6.49
CA GLY A 115 9.67 -7.59 -6.21
C GLY A 115 9.30 -8.99 -6.70
N TYR A 116 9.78 -9.36 -7.88
CA TYR A 116 9.54 -10.67 -8.47
C TYR A 116 10.77 -11.18 -9.21
N LEU A 117 10.81 -12.50 -9.38
CA LEU A 117 11.70 -13.22 -10.25
C LEU A 117 10.92 -14.39 -10.83
N LEU A 118 10.68 -14.37 -12.14
CA LEU A 118 9.95 -15.38 -12.87
C LEU A 118 10.84 -15.90 -13.98
N GLU A 119 10.77 -17.21 -14.23
CA GLU A 119 11.51 -17.85 -15.32
C GLU A 119 10.55 -18.75 -16.12
N SER A 120 10.72 -18.72 -17.44
CA SER A 120 10.01 -19.58 -18.37
C SER A 120 11.03 -20.14 -19.36
N VAL A 121 11.09 -21.46 -19.45
CA VAL A 121 11.93 -22.17 -20.39
C VAL A 121 11.09 -22.53 -21.62
N ASP A 122 11.60 -22.19 -22.78
CA ASP A 122 11.02 -22.56 -24.08
C ASP A 122 11.91 -23.63 -24.73
N GLU A 123 11.49 -24.87 -24.60
CA GLU A 123 12.16 -26.03 -25.16
C GLU A 123 11.85 -26.24 -26.66
N THR A 124 10.96 -25.42 -27.24
CA THR A 124 10.60 -25.53 -28.66
C THR A 124 11.60 -24.81 -29.57
N THR A 125 12.48 -23.99 -28.99
CA THR A 125 13.53 -23.25 -29.74
C THR A 125 14.85 -24.03 -29.74
N ASP A 126 15.62 -23.89 -30.81
CA ASP A 126 17.00 -24.41 -30.92
C ASP A 126 17.96 -23.25 -31.24
N PRO A 127 18.84 -22.88 -30.29
CA PRO A 127 19.04 -23.42 -28.94
C PRO A 127 17.85 -23.08 -28.01
N VAL A 128 17.67 -23.93 -26.98
CA VAL A 128 16.65 -23.74 -25.94
C VAL A 128 16.82 -22.35 -25.30
N SER A 129 15.71 -21.62 -25.14
CA SER A 129 15.74 -20.29 -24.58
C SER A 129 15.07 -20.22 -23.21
N THR A 130 15.72 -19.49 -22.27
CA THR A 130 15.15 -19.15 -20.97
C THR A 130 14.84 -17.67 -20.94
N ASN A 131 13.56 -17.34 -20.72
CA ASN A 131 13.11 -15.98 -20.46
C ASN A 131 13.05 -15.76 -18.96
N ARG A 132 13.82 -14.79 -18.49
CA ARG A 132 13.84 -14.38 -17.07
C ARG A 132 13.27 -12.98 -16.92
N TYR A 133 12.23 -12.86 -16.11
CA TYR A 133 11.58 -11.59 -15.78
C TYR A 133 11.86 -11.28 -14.32
N ASN A 134 12.45 -10.15 -14.04
CA ASN A 134 12.63 -9.67 -12.68
C ASN A 134 12.26 -8.20 -12.58
N GLY A 135 11.81 -7.78 -11.42
CA GLY A 135 11.48 -6.40 -11.16
C GLY A 135 11.69 -6.04 -9.70
N ASP A 136 11.90 -4.75 -9.49
CA ASP A 136 12.03 -4.15 -8.19
C ASP A 136 11.48 -2.72 -8.18
N GLY A 137 11.30 -2.16 -6.97
CA GLY A 137 10.83 -0.81 -6.79
C GLY A 137 9.53 -0.71 -6.02
N GLY A 138 8.83 0.41 -6.21
CA GLY A 138 7.56 0.68 -5.58
C GLY A 138 7.24 2.16 -5.48
N ILE A 139 6.03 2.46 -5.09
CA ILE A 139 5.52 3.82 -4.94
C ILE A 139 5.34 4.12 -3.44
N ASN A 140 5.95 5.20 -2.98
CA ASN A 140 5.79 5.75 -1.64
C ASN A 140 4.97 7.03 -1.70
N SER A 141 4.37 7.44 -0.58
CA SER A 141 3.69 8.73 -0.46
C SER A 141 4.09 9.45 0.80
N ALA A 142 4.41 10.73 0.63
CA ALA A 142 4.37 11.71 1.70
C ALA A 142 2.94 12.27 1.77
N PHE A 143 2.34 12.31 2.95
CA PHE A 143 0.96 12.78 3.09
C PHE A 143 0.83 13.86 4.16
N LEU A 144 -0.14 14.75 3.95
CA LEU A 144 -0.61 15.76 4.88
C LEU A 144 -2.12 15.66 4.98
N GLY A 145 -2.64 15.48 6.19
CA GLY A 145 -4.06 15.41 6.49
C GLY A 145 -4.50 16.50 7.46
N ILE A 146 -5.73 16.94 7.28
CA ILE A 146 -6.39 17.90 8.17
C ILE A 146 -7.79 17.36 8.46
N GLY A 147 -8.15 17.29 9.75
CA GLY A 147 -9.49 16.98 10.22
C GLY A 147 -10.09 18.16 10.97
N PHE A 148 -11.35 18.42 10.74
CA PHE A 148 -12.08 19.54 11.29
C PHE A 148 -13.39 19.09 11.95
N GLU A 149 -13.63 19.52 13.19
CA GLU A 149 -14.90 19.30 13.90
C GLU A 149 -15.90 20.38 13.52
N LEU A 150 -16.83 20.05 12.60
CA LEU A 150 -17.89 20.99 12.18
C LEU A 150 -18.94 21.15 13.27
N PHE A 151 -19.41 20.04 13.83
CA PHE A 151 -20.31 19.97 14.98
C PHE A 151 -19.80 18.93 15.97
N LYS A 152 -20.24 18.96 17.21
CA LYS A 152 -19.81 18.05 18.29
C LYS A 152 -19.78 16.57 17.90
N ASN A 153 -20.68 16.18 17.01
CA ASN A 153 -20.84 14.77 16.58
C ASN A 153 -20.37 14.53 15.14
N PHE A 154 -19.98 15.56 14.41
CA PHE A 154 -19.66 15.48 12.98
C PHE A 154 -18.31 16.10 12.66
N GLY A 155 -17.46 15.34 12.02
CA GLY A 155 -16.13 15.77 11.57
C GLY A 155 -15.96 15.59 10.06
N LEU A 156 -15.25 16.51 9.46
CA LEU A 156 -14.81 16.46 8.06
C LEU A 156 -13.29 16.37 8.02
N GLY A 157 -12.76 15.84 6.94
CA GLY A 157 -11.32 15.80 6.74
C GLY A 157 -10.91 15.66 5.29
N ILE A 158 -9.74 16.18 5.03
CA ILE A 158 -9.06 16.09 3.74
C ILE A 158 -7.61 15.66 3.98
N SER A 159 -7.08 14.83 3.10
CA SER A 159 -5.64 14.61 3.02
C SER A 159 -5.15 14.73 1.58
N SER A 160 -3.97 15.29 1.42
CA SER A 160 -3.20 15.32 0.18
C SER A 160 -2.02 14.37 0.33
N SER A 161 -1.76 13.59 -0.69
CA SER A 161 -0.64 12.65 -0.73
C SER A 161 0.18 12.89 -1.99
N TYR A 162 1.45 13.20 -1.83
CA TYR A 162 2.41 13.24 -2.92
C TYR A 162 3.05 11.86 -3.06
N SER A 163 2.72 11.18 -4.13
CA SER A 163 3.25 9.87 -4.47
C SER A 163 4.51 10.01 -5.30
N PHE A 164 5.53 9.19 -5.02
CA PHE A 164 6.80 9.16 -5.74
C PHE A 164 7.43 7.77 -5.65
N GLY A 165 8.19 7.39 -6.67
CA GLY A 165 8.90 6.12 -6.67
C GLY A 165 9.33 5.68 -8.05
N ASN A 166 10.11 4.60 -8.11
CA ASN A 166 10.59 4.01 -9.33
C ASN A 166 10.12 2.57 -9.44
N LEU A 167 9.81 2.15 -10.65
CA LEU A 167 9.47 0.79 -11.01
C LEU A 167 10.44 0.33 -12.08
N ASN A 168 11.17 -0.75 -11.82
CA ASN A 168 12.16 -1.32 -12.70
C ASN A 168 11.71 -2.71 -13.12
N HIS A 169 11.66 -2.96 -14.42
CA HIS A 169 11.32 -4.24 -15.00
C HIS A 169 12.42 -4.67 -15.95
N TYR A 170 12.89 -5.88 -15.77
CA TYR A 170 13.97 -6.45 -16.56
C TYR A 170 13.48 -7.74 -17.21
N HIS A 171 13.67 -7.84 -18.52
CA HIS A 171 13.42 -9.05 -19.28
C HIS A 171 14.75 -9.50 -19.89
N SER A 172 15.21 -10.68 -19.52
CA SER A 172 16.44 -11.28 -20.01
C SER A 172 16.11 -12.53 -20.83
N LYS A 173 16.64 -12.60 -22.05
CA LYS A 173 16.56 -13.81 -22.89
C LYS A 173 17.93 -14.45 -22.93
N ILE A 174 18.02 -15.66 -22.39
CA ILE A 174 19.24 -16.46 -22.23
C ILE A 174 19.11 -17.67 -23.15
N LEU A 175 20.07 -17.90 -24.01
CA LEU A 175 20.12 -19.08 -24.88
C LEU A 175 21.10 -20.10 -24.30
N THR A 176 20.75 -21.38 -24.38
CA THR A 176 21.64 -22.46 -23.95
C THR A 176 22.91 -22.46 -24.82
N ASP A 177 24.05 -22.73 -24.19
CA ASP A 177 25.39 -22.74 -24.84
C ASP A 177 25.85 -21.41 -25.44
N VAL A 178 25.22 -20.30 -25.06
CA VAL A 178 25.65 -18.94 -25.45
C VAL A 178 26.11 -18.19 -24.21
N GLU A 179 27.33 -17.67 -24.22
CA GLU A 179 27.92 -16.94 -23.08
C GLU A 179 27.30 -15.57 -22.83
N LEU A 180 26.67 -15.00 -23.85
CA LEU A 180 26.09 -13.66 -23.81
C LEU A 180 24.56 -13.77 -23.85
N TYR A 181 23.91 -12.93 -23.09
CA TYR A 181 22.45 -12.80 -23.14
C TYR A 181 22.01 -11.35 -23.27
N THR A 182 20.81 -11.15 -23.81
CA THR A 182 20.20 -9.83 -23.97
C THR A 182 19.27 -9.54 -22.80
N ARG A 183 19.40 -8.34 -22.25
CA ARG A 183 18.48 -7.79 -21.23
C ARG A 183 17.85 -6.51 -21.74
N VAL A 184 16.53 -6.49 -21.72
CA VAL A 184 15.73 -5.27 -21.86
C VAL A 184 15.43 -4.74 -20.46
N SER A 185 15.80 -3.50 -20.20
CA SER A 185 15.52 -2.80 -18.93
C SER A 185 14.52 -1.68 -19.21
N SER A 186 13.37 -1.72 -18.53
CA SER A 186 12.32 -0.71 -18.59
C SER A 186 12.19 -0.08 -17.22
N GLU A 187 12.40 1.22 -17.12
CA GLU A 187 12.38 1.98 -15.87
C GLU A 187 11.32 3.08 -15.96
N SER A 188 10.53 3.22 -14.91
CA SER A 188 9.52 4.25 -14.80
C SER A 188 9.65 4.99 -13.48
N SER A 189 9.82 6.30 -13.54
CA SER A 189 9.82 7.20 -12.38
C SER A 189 8.47 7.88 -12.27
N LEU A 190 7.72 7.55 -11.21
CA LEU A 190 6.37 8.04 -11.00
C LEU A 190 6.33 9.15 -9.96
N SER A 191 5.55 10.20 -10.24
CA SER A 191 5.28 11.24 -9.26
C SER A 191 3.93 11.92 -9.50
N GLY A 192 3.26 12.37 -8.44
CA GLY A 192 2.01 13.11 -8.55
C GLY A 192 1.25 13.22 -7.24
N LEU A 193 0.14 13.98 -7.30
CA LEU A 193 -0.71 14.27 -6.16
C LEU A 193 -2.01 13.49 -6.22
N SER A 194 -2.48 13.05 -5.06
CA SER A 194 -3.80 12.48 -4.85
C SER A 194 -4.46 13.07 -3.61
N TYR A 195 -5.78 13.07 -3.58
CA TYR A 195 -6.57 13.64 -2.49
C TYR A 195 -7.55 12.61 -1.93
N ASN A 196 -7.80 12.68 -0.64
CA ASN A 196 -8.77 11.85 0.05
C ASN A 196 -9.65 12.74 0.92
N PHE A 197 -10.95 12.59 0.78
CA PHE A 197 -11.97 13.32 1.53
C PHE A 197 -12.69 12.35 2.46
N SER A 198 -13.03 12.80 3.64
CA SER A 198 -13.79 11.95 4.55
C SER A 198 -14.72 12.74 5.46
N ALA A 199 -15.75 12.06 5.92
CA ALA A 199 -16.68 12.53 6.93
C ALA A 199 -16.85 11.44 7.99
N VAL A 200 -16.96 11.84 9.25
CA VAL A 200 -17.25 10.95 10.37
C VAL A 200 -18.39 11.51 11.20
N PHE A 201 -19.26 10.60 11.62
CA PHE A 201 -20.36 10.92 12.52
C PHE A 201 -20.34 9.97 13.70
N GLN A 202 -20.50 10.55 14.91
CA GLN A 202 -20.58 9.80 16.16
C GLN A 202 -21.71 10.31 17.01
N GLN A 203 -22.61 9.43 17.45
CA GLN A 203 -23.72 9.78 18.34
C GLN A 203 -23.74 8.84 19.53
N LYS A 204 -23.74 9.44 20.73
CA LYS A 204 -23.92 8.71 21.98
C LYS A 204 -25.39 8.70 22.36
N PHE A 205 -25.92 7.51 22.69
CA PHE A 205 -27.27 7.30 23.14
C PHE A 205 -27.34 7.19 24.66
N ARG A 206 -28.58 7.14 25.17
CA ARG A 206 -28.88 7.13 26.60
C ARG A 206 -28.22 5.98 27.37
N ASN A 207 -28.06 4.82 26.75
CA ASN A 207 -27.42 3.63 27.34
C ASN A 207 -25.88 3.61 27.18
N ASN A 208 -25.26 4.76 26.99
CA ASN A 208 -23.83 4.88 26.72
C ASN A 208 -23.32 4.21 25.39
N ILE A 209 -24.22 3.58 24.64
CA ILE A 209 -23.90 3.02 23.32
C ILE A 209 -23.63 4.20 22.37
N LYS A 210 -22.56 4.09 21.62
CA LYS A 210 -22.24 5.00 20.53
C LYS A 210 -22.46 4.32 19.18
N ILE A 211 -23.03 5.07 18.26
CA ILE A 211 -23.03 4.73 16.83
C ILE A 211 -21.91 5.53 16.17
N TYR A 212 -21.22 4.87 15.28
CA TYR A 212 -20.13 5.41 14.49
C TYR A 212 -20.46 5.22 13.00
N SER A 213 -20.29 6.26 12.23
CA SER A 213 -20.42 6.20 10.78
C SER A 213 -19.29 6.97 10.13
N SER A 214 -18.81 6.49 9.01
CA SER A 214 -17.80 7.16 8.22
C SER A 214 -18.08 7.02 6.74
N TYR A 215 -17.68 8.04 5.99
CA TYR A 215 -17.63 8.01 4.55
C TYR A 215 -16.26 8.51 4.11
N VAL A 216 -15.64 7.80 3.16
CA VAL A 216 -14.35 8.16 2.59
C VAL A 216 -14.47 8.12 1.07
N TYR A 217 -13.98 9.15 0.42
CA TYR A 217 -13.95 9.26 -1.02
C TYR A 217 -12.59 9.72 -1.50
N GLN A 218 -12.00 8.96 -2.41
CA GLN A 218 -10.81 9.34 -3.15
C GLN A 218 -11.18 9.48 -4.61
N PRO A 219 -11.08 10.67 -5.21
CA PRO A 219 -11.25 10.83 -6.65
C PRO A 219 -10.11 10.15 -7.41
N GLU A 220 -10.37 9.88 -8.68
CA GLU A 220 -9.34 9.46 -9.60
C GLU A 220 -8.23 10.51 -9.65
N SER A 221 -6.99 10.07 -9.72
CA SER A 221 -5.82 10.93 -9.83
C SER A 221 -4.79 10.35 -10.80
N SER A 222 -4.02 11.21 -11.44
CA SER A 222 -2.98 10.80 -12.36
C SER A 222 -1.61 11.14 -11.79
N LEU A 223 -0.69 10.16 -11.85
CA LEU A 223 0.72 10.36 -11.63
C LEU A 223 1.41 10.50 -13.00
N THR A 224 2.39 11.36 -13.09
CA THR A 224 3.30 11.42 -14.24
C THR A 224 4.30 10.27 -14.13
N SER A 225 4.48 9.52 -15.21
CA SER A 225 5.47 8.45 -15.33
C SER A 225 6.50 8.86 -16.39
N LYS A 226 7.72 9.13 -15.96
CA LYS A 226 8.87 9.33 -16.86
C LYS A 226 9.54 8.00 -17.09
N ASN A 227 9.62 7.61 -18.34
CA ASN A 227 10.02 6.27 -18.73
C ASN A 227 11.34 6.28 -19.51
N SER A 228 12.13 5.25 -19.30
CA SER A 228 13.32 4.96 -20.07
C SER A 228 13.42 3.46 -20.37
N GLN A 229 14.00 3.12 -21.51
CA GLN A 229 14.21 1.74 -21.89
C GLN A 229 15.59 1.58 -22.52
N SER A 230 16.28 0.52 -22.16
CA SER A 230 17.58 0.18 -22.73
C SER A 230 17.70 -1.32 -23.00
N ILE A 231 18.45 -1.66 -24.02
CA ILE A 231 18.85 -3.03 -24.35
C ILE A 231 20.33 -3.17 -24.05
N ARG A 232 20.71 -4.21 -23.34
CA ARG A 232 22.10 -4.50 -22.97
C ARG A 232 22.44 -5.94 -23.25
N THR A 233 23.69 -6.14 -23.69
CA THR A 233 24.29 -7.46 -23.77
C THR A 233 25.11 -7.71 -22.51
N LEU A 234 24.83 -8.82 -21.83
CA LEU A 234 25.49 -9.20 -20.59
C LEU A 234 26.05 -10.61 -20.68
N LYS A 235 27.10 -10.90 -19.89
CA LYS A 235 27.61 -12.26 -19.68
C LYS A 235 26.76 -13.02 -18.69
N LEU A 236 26.87 -14.33 -18.67
CA LEU A 236 26.09 -15.19 -17.74
C LEU A 236 26.33 -14.87 -16.26
N ASP A 237 27.49 -14.33 -15.89
CA ASP A 237 27.80 -13.85 -14.54
C ASP A 237 27.14 -12.49 -14.21
N GLY A 238 26.43 -11.89 -15.16
CA GLY A 238 25.79 -10.60 -15.04
C GLY A 238 26.70 -9.39 -15.30
N SER A 239 27.97 -9.63 -15.61
CA SER A 239 28.89 -8.56 -15.97
C SER A 239 28.60 -8.02 -17.39
N PHE A 240 29.12 -6.81 -17.66
CA PHE A 240 28.94 -6.18 -18.97
C PHE A 240 29.60 -7.02 -20.07
N GLY A 241 28.85 -7.37 -21.10
CA GLY A 241 29.27 -8.27 -22.17
C GLY A 241 29.40 -7.61 -23.54
N GLY A 242 28.90 -6.38 -23.70
CA GLY A 242 28.89 -5.71 -25.01
C GLY A 242 28.20 -4.35 -24.94
N ASP A 243 27.53 -3.96 -26.00
CA ASP A 243 26.92 -2.64 -26.13
C ASP A 243 25.67 -2.43 -25.29
N THR A 244 25.39 -1.16 -24.98
CA THR A 244 24.14 -0.69 -24.41
C THR A 244 23.50 0.25 -25.43
N GLU A 245 22.28 -0.07 -25.83
CA GLU A 245 21.48 0.79 -26.68
C GLU A 245 20.31 1.36 -25.89
N ASN A 246 20.19 2.69 -25.86
CA ASN A 246 19.06 3.38 -25.25
C ASN A 246 17.99 3.59 -26.31
N ILE A 247 16.79 3.09 -26.04
CA ILE A 247 15.65 3.23 -26.94
C ILE A 247 15.08 4.64 -26.79
N ASN A 248 14.96 5.35 -27.92
CA ASN A 248 14.36 6.67 -27.92
C ASN A 248 12.84 6.57 -27.86
N LEU A 249 12.28 6.60 -26.64
CA LEU A 249 10.85 6.51 -26.38
C LEU A 249 10.07 7.76 -26.83
N SER A 250 10.73 8.90 -27.03
CA SER A 250 10.08 10.14 -27.51
C SER A 250 9.50 10.00 -28.92
N LEU A 251 10.04 9.09 -29.72
CA LEU A 251 9.50 8.80 -31.06
C LEU A 251 8.12 8.16 -31.03
N THR A 252 7.79 7.48 -29.95
CA THR A 252 6.50 6.81 -29.74
C THR A 252 5.62 7.53 -28.73
N GLY A 253 6.11 8.65 -28.14
CA GLY A 253 5.43 9.37 -27.08
C GLY A 253 5.36 8.61 -25.74
N MET A 254 6.23 7.59 -25.55
CA MET A 254 6.25 6.75 -24.35
C MET A 254 7.28 7.20 -23.30
N ASP A 255 8.05 8.26 -23.56
CA ASP A 255 9.01 8.85 -22.63
C ASP A 255 8.33 9.49 -21.41
N GLU A 256 7.11 10.03 -21.60
CA GLU A 256 6.28 10.53 -20.51
C GLU A 256 4.82 10.06 -20.70
N THR A 257 4.34 9.24 -19.78
CA THR A 257 2.99 8.70 -19.79
C THR A 257 2.26 9.04 -18.49
N LYS A 258 0.95 8.82 -18.47
CA LYS A 258 0.14 8.99 -17.26
C LYS A 258 -0.16 7.64 -16.63
N PHE A 259 0.05 7.56 -15.33
CA PHE A 259 -0.41 6.45 -14.52
C PHE A 259 -1.65 6.86 -13.72
N THR A 260 -2.76 6.20 -13.94
CA THR A 260 -4.03 6.53 -13.29
C THR A 260 -4.23 5.70 -12.03
N ILE A 261 -4.47 6.39 -10.90
CA ILE A 261 -4.93 5.77 -9.65
C ILE A 261 -6.46 5.82 -9.64
N PRO A 262 -7.15 4.68 -9.48
CA PRO A 262 -8.60 4.64 -9.53
C PRO A 262 -9.25 5.36 -8.36
N SER A 263 -10.46 5.87 -8.60
CA SER A 263 -11.31 6.38 -7.54
C SER A 263 -11.83 5.26 -6.66
N PHE A 264 -12.06 5.55 -5.39
CA PHE A 264 -12.79 4.65 -4.51
C PHE A 264 -13.72 5.39 -3.55
N SER A 265 -14.76 4.69 -3.14
CA SER A 265 -15.66 5.09 -2.06
C SER A 265 -15.65 4.03 -0.97
N SER A 266 -15.68 4.45 0.28
CA SER A 266 -15.79 3.53 1.43
C SER A 266 -16.80 4.06 2.43
N PHE A 267 -17.69 3.18 2.87
CA PHE A 267 -18.69 3.46 3.89
C PHE A 267 -18.48 2.53 5.08
N GLY A 268 -18.37 3.09 6.26
CA GLY A 268 -18.23 2.36 7.51
C GLY A 268 -19.39 2.65 8.46
N LEU A 269 -19.88 1.61 9.12
CA LEU A 269 -20.88 1.70 10.17
C LEU A 269 -20.47 0.82 11.35
N GLY A 270 -20.68 1.31 12.57
CA GLY A 270 -20.34 0.54 13.76
C GLY A 270 -21.05 1.04 14.99
N PHE A 271 -21.04 0.22 16.02
CA PHE A 271 -21.60 0.53 17.32
C PHE A 271 -20.74 -0.09 18.42
N GLY A 272 -20.78 0.52 19.58
CA GLY A 272 -19.95 0.08 20.70
C GLY A 272 -20.22 0.83 21.97
N LEU A 273 -19.54 0.41 23.01
CA LEU A 273 -19.51 1.05 24.31
C LEU A 273 -18.10 1.58 24.56
N ASP A 274 -17.98 2.87 24.84
CA ASP A 274 -16.67 3.50 25.08
C ASP A 274 -15.83 2.71 26.06
N LYS A 275 -14.55 2.49 25.70
CA LYS A 275 -13.56 1.78 26.53
C LYS A 275 -13.97 0.36 26.94
N LYS A 276 -14.87 -0.28 26.20
CA LYS A 276 -15.32 -1.63 26.50
C LYS A 276 -15.38 -2.53 25.29
N TRP A 277 -16.10 -2.17 24.25
CA TRP A 277 -16.19 -2.95 23.04
C TRP A 277 -16.68 -2.10 21.86
N PHE A 278 -16.33 -2.54 20.65
CA PHE A 278 -16.78 -1.99 19.39
C PHE A 278 -16.90 -3.11 18.36
N VAL A 279 -17.94 -3.03 17.53
CA VAL A 279 -18.10 -3.86 16.32
C VAL A 279 -18.50 -2.95 15.18
N GLY A 280 -17.90 -3.15 14.03
CA GLY A 280 -18.18 -2.36 12.84
C GLY A 280 -18.05 -3.14 11.56
N LEU A 281 -18.81 -2.68 10.57
CA LEU A 281 -18.79 -3.15 9.18
C LEU A 281 -18.22 -2.06 8.30
N ASN A 282 -17.55 -2.45 7.24
CA ASN A 282 -17.04 -1.53 6.24
C ASN A 282 -17.23 -2.11 4.83
N PHE A 283 -17.71 -1.27 3.94
CA PHE A 283 -17.82 -1.54 2.51
C PHE A 283 -16.95 -0.56 1.74
N LYS A 284 -16.09 -1.05 0.85
CA LYS A 284 -15.27 -0.24 -0.04
C LYS A 284 -15.43 -0.73 -1.47
N SER A 285 -15.75 0.19 -2.37
CA SER A 285 -15.81 -0.05 -3.82
C SER A 285 -14.69 0.73 -4.51
N VAL A 286 -13.88 0.03 -5.30
CA VAL A 286 -12.78 0.58 -6.08
C VAL A 286 -13.12 0.43 -7.56
N GLN A 287 -13.05 1.52 -8.32
CA GLN A 287 -13.32 1.51 -9.76
C GLN A 287 -12.21 0.75 -10.50
N GLY A 288 -12.60 -0.13 -11.42
CA GLY A 288 -11.67 -1.04 -12.08
C GLY A 288 -10.81 -0.45 -13.18
N ASN A 289 -11.23 0.67 -13.75
CA ASN A 289 -10.55 1.27 -14.92
C ASN A 289 -9.26 2.03 -14.59
N GLY A 290 -8.82 2.06 -13.33
CA GLY A 290 -7.58 2.64 -12.86
C GLY A 290 -6.43 1.62 -12.84
N TYR A 291 -5.23 2.08 -12.63
CA TYR A 291 -3.95 1.37 -12.75
C TYR A 291 -3.51 1.16 -14.21
N ARG A 292 -3.82 2.10 -15.07
CA ARG A 292 -3.34 2.13 -16.44
C ARG A 292 -2.05 2.91 -16.53
N ASN A 293 -1.06 2.30 -17.16
CA ASN A 293 0.14 2.97 -17.69
C ASN A 293 0.38 2.41 -19.09
N GLU A 294 0.36 3.25 -20.10
CA GLU A 294 0.55 2.83 -21.50
C GLU A 294 1.91 2.19 -21.73
N PHE A 295 2.95 2.66 -21.05
CA PHE A 295 4.32 2.12 -21.18
C PHE A 295 4.46 0.74 -20.53
N MET A 296 3.72 0.47 -19.44
CA MET A 296 3.76 -0.80 -18.69
C MET A 296 2.52 -1.66 -18.94
N SER A 297 1.73 -1.35 -19.98
CA SER A 297 0.56 -2.16 -20.29
C SER A 297 0.99 -3.55 -20.73
N LEU A 298 0.36 -4.55 -20.14
CA LEU A 298 0.47 -5.93 -20.58
C LEU A 298 -0.76 -6.24 -21.42
N ASP A 299 -0.54 -6.77 -22.61
CA ASP A 299 -1.61 -7.28 -23.45
C ASP A 299 -2.38 -8.35 -22.67
N ASN A 300 -3.72 -8.30 -22.70
CA ASN A 300 -4.64 -9.22 -22.02
C ASN A 300 -4.75 -9.08 -20.48
N VAL A 301 -4.28 -7.99 -19.87
CA VAL A 301 -4.54 -7.68 -18.46
C VAL A 301 -5.64 -6.65 -18.34
N ASN A 302 -6.74 -7.02 -17.69
CA ASN A 302 -7.87 -6.15 -17.41
C ASN A 302 -8.03 -5.99 -15.89
N PHE A 303 -8.10 -4.74 -15.43
CA PHE A 303 -8.41 -4.43 -14.05
C PHE A 303 -9.91 -4.19 -13.93
N ASN A 304 -10.60 -5.01 -13.17
CA ASN A 304 -12.04 -4.90 -12.95
C ASN A 304 -12.37 -4.13 -11.68
N GLN A 305 -13.55 -3.54 -11.63
CA GLN A 305 -14.10 -3.02 -10.38
C GLN A 305 -14.11 -4.14 -9.33
N HIS A 306 -13.69 -3.81 -8.12
CA HIS A 306 -13.74 -4.76 -7.01
C HIS A 306 -14.32 -4.11 -5.76
N ASN A 307 -15.01 -4.92 -5.00
CA ASN A 307 -15.64 -4.53 -3.75
C ASN A 307 -14.97 -5.28 -2.59
N ILE A 308 -14.79 -4.55 -1.50
CA ILE A 308 -14.16 -5.08 -0.30
C ILE A 308 -15.16 -4.94 0.84
N TYR A 309 -15.43 -6.06 1.49
CA TYR A 309 -16.26 -6.14 2.68
C TYR A 309 -15.37 -6.46 3.86
N SER A 310 -15.55 -5.74 4.96
CA SER A 310 -14.83 -6.08 6.17
C SER A 310 -15.72 -5.93 7.41
N VAL A 311 -15.47 -6.79 8.38
CA VAL A 311 -16.05 -6.75 9.71
C VAL A 311 -14.91 -6.78 10.72
N GLY A 312 -15.04 -6.01 11.78
CA GLY A 312 -14.03 -6.03 12.83
C GLY A 312 -14.43 -5.24 14.05
N GLY A 313 -13.68 -5.46 15.10
CA GLY A 313 -13.95 -4.81 16.36
C GLY A 313 -12.92 -5.10 17.43
N PHE A 314 -13.20 -4.62 18.63
CA PHE A 314 -12.39 -4.89 19.79
C PHE A 314 -13.23 -5.15 21.04
N TYR A 315 -12.59 -5.81 22.00
CA TYR A 315 -13.09 -6.02 23.35
C TYR A 315 -12.02 -5.67 24.38
N LEU A 316 -12.40 -4.89 25.38
CA LEU A 316 -11.58 -4.48 26.50
C LEU A 316 -12.32 -4.83 27.79
N PRO A 317 -11.91 -5.87 28.53
CA PRO A 317 -12.65 -6.36 29.70
C PRO A 317 -12.87 -5.29 30.78
N LYS A 318 -11.78 -4.65 31.21
CA LYS A 318 -11.85 -3.61 32.24
C LYS A 318 -10.71 -2.61 32.10
N PHE A 319 -11.02 -1.43 31.56
CA PHE A 319 -10.04 -0.37 31.26
C PHE A 319 -9.23 0.09 32.49
N ASP A 320 -9.85 0.14 33.65
CA ASP A 320 -9.34 0.65 34.92
C ASP A 320 -8.97 -0.45 35.94
N SER A 321 -8.68 -1.66 35.48
CA SER A 321 -8.23 -2.75 36.36
C SER A 321 -6.83 -2.47 36.91
N PHE A 322 -6.69 -2.47 38.24
CA PHE A 322 -5.38 -2.35 38.90
C PHE A 322 -4.79 -3.72 39.26
N THR A 323 -5.61 -4.76 39.28
CA THR A 323 -5.23 -6.09 39.79
C THR A 323 -4.81 -7.07 38.70
N ASN A 324 -5.39 -6.97 37.51
CA ASN A 324 -5.14 -7.93 36.44
C ASN A 324 -4.71 -7.21 35.14
N PHE A 325 -3.55 -7.61 34.64
CA PHE A 325 -3.00 -7.07 33.38
C PHE A 325 -3.92 -7.40 32.19
N PHE A 326 -4.41 -8.64 32.09
CA PHE A 326 -5.22 -9.09 30.95
C PHE A 326 -6.54 -8.36 30.82
N ASP A 327 -7.08 -7.81 31.92
CA ASP A 327 -8.30 -7.00 31.88
C ASP A 327 -8.11 -5.67 31.12
N ARG A 328 -6.88 -5.15 31.10
CA ARG A 328 -6.51 -3.91 30.41
C ARG A 328 -6.05 -4.13 28.99
N VAL A 329 -5.92 -5.37 28.55
CA VAL A 329 -5.55 -5.70 27.18
C VAL A 329 -6.75 -5.47 26.25
N THR A 330 -6.51 -4.75 25.16
CA THR A 330 -7.51 -4.60 24.10
C THR A 330 -7.36 -5.73 23.10
N TYR A 331 -8.33 -6.63 23.08
CA TYR A 331 -8.38 -7.74 22.12
C TYR A 331 -9.06 -7.25 20.84
N ARG A 332 -8.38 -7.37 19.71
CA ARG A 332 -8.88 -6.95 18.40
C ARG A 332 -9.00 -8.13 17.47
N ALA A 333 -10.07 -8.14 16.67
CA ALA A 333 -10.25 -9.11 15.60
C ALA A 333 -10.95 -8.45 14.41
N GLY A 334 -10.66 -8.96 13.22
CA GLY A 334 -11.29 -8.49 11.99
C GLY A 334 -11.11 -9.48 10.85
N PHE A 335 -12.05 -9.42 9.93
CA PHE A 335 -12.06 -10.18 8.70
C PHE A 335 -12.30 -9.24 7.52
N LYS A 336 -11.63 -9.50 6.41
CA LYS A 336 -11.73 -8.73 5.18
C LYS A 336 -11.81 -9.70 4.00
N TYR A 337 -12.83 -9.48 3.19
CA TYR A 337 -13.09 -10.23 1.97
C TYR A 337 -13.15 -9.30 0.75
#